data_4b76f3a49aea41d5f3eab3cd479b53b6
#
_entry.id   4b76f3a49aea41d5f3eab3cd479b53b6
#
_cell.length_a   1.000
_cell.length_b   1.000
_cell.length_c   1.000
_cell.angle_alpha   90.00
_cell.angle_beta   90.00
_cell.angle_gamma   90.00
#
_symmetry.space_group_name_H-M   'P 1'
#
loop_
_entity.id
_entity.type
_entity.pdbx_description
1 polymer ?
#
loop_
_entity_poly.entity_id
_entity_poly.type
_entity_poly.pdbx_seq_one_letter_code
_entity_poly.pdbx_strand_id
1 'polypeptide(L)'
;GKRCSGSIPYGYNRLPNDKQTLDELSSFFRLPILFDGENIEIKKETAPKLEQTGIYLGQTNNGLSAFIDASSFKKHAFICGVPGSGKTNTMLHLANSLWHHKKLIKDDTDNLSVTFKEESDPIPFLVLEPAKREYRELSRYDIPELIILSPSASTKFPMRLNPFEFPKGLTLSEHISKLCQVFEGAFPIAPPAPFILDKAIEGIYRAHGWNTNDINTGEKEYPTMSELYDRFQKELSQTTYDSEIQGNIQSVLEMRIGSLLRREMKDIFDVKHSTFSPEEWLKHPVIVELESLGEGPANFVTLLLCTLIRETLKASPRADEEKVVRHIIFIEEAHNLIAPEAQVASGQDSNPKIAATAYIVKMLAEVRALREGIIIADQLPTAMAPEVIKNTNIKLIHRLTSIDDRQLIGSTMSASGIQLEHVAVYRPGEALMSYEGLQRPFELRIQEQKGHGSETPNDDELYDIMLHKPAFFQLAQKEENLRVWDYPNKHFATQKWRLYIRTPCLPQQCVLFVRSLKFLDWRKTPCQPWNGSVKIKS
;
A
#
# COMPACT_ATOMS: atom_id res chain seq x y z
N GLY A 1 28.99 32.66 -39.47
CA GLY A 1 28.30 33.18 -38.30
C GLY A 1 26.99 33.91 -38.68
N LYS A 2 25.87 33.26 -38.58
CA LYS A 2 24.56 33.95 -38.65
C LYS A 2 24.24 34.42 -37.21
N ARG A 3 24.01 35.75 -37.07
CA ARG A 3 23.53 36.33 -35.81
C ARG A 3 22.08 35.88 -35.57
N CYS A 4 21.83 35.18 -34.50
CA CYS A 4 20.47 34.99 -33.98
C CYS A 4 20.06 36.27 -33.24
N SER A 5 19.03 36.96 -33.71
CA SER A 5 18.39 38.07 -33.02
C SER A 5 17.29 37.53 -32.13
N GLY A 6 17.62 37.18 -30.92
CA GLY A 6 16.67 36.87 -29.84
C GLY A 6 17.02 37.74 -28.63
N SER A 7 16.00 38.32 -27.99
CA SER A 7 16.19 39.11 -26.78
C SER A 7 16.68 38.21 -25.63
N ILE A 8 17.87 38.48 -25.15
CA ILE A 8 18.48 37.81 -23.97
C ILE A 8 17.81 38.40 -22.72
N PRO A 9 17.34 37.55 -21.77
CA PRO A 9 16.79 38.02 -20.49
C PRO A 9 17.82 38.84 -19.71
N TYR A 10 17.38 39.90 -19.11
CA TYR A 10 18.14 40.84 -18.28
C TYR A 10 18.94 40.05 -17.19
N GLY A 11 20.28 40.13 -17.25
CA GLY A 11 21.15 39.56 -16.22
C GLY A 11 22.45 38.93 -16.73
N TYR A 12 22.56 38.61 -17.99
CA TYR A 12 23.79 38.00 -18.56
C TYR A 12 24.52 38.97 -19.49
N ASN A 13 25.23 39.90 -18.90
CA ASN A 13 25.97 40.91 -19.66
C ASN A 13 27.41 40.47 -20.09
N ARG A 14 27.79 39.20 -19.90
CA ARG A 14 29.08 38.69 -20.40
C ARG A 14 28.91 37.24 -20.85
N LEU A 15 28.75 37.04 -22.16
CA LEU A 15 29.13 35.77 -22.77
C LEU A 15 30.67 35.69 -22.70
N PRO A 16 31.25 34.61 -22.19
CA PRO A 16 32.69 34.40 -22.22
C PRO A 16 33.16 34.45 -23.70
N ASN A 17 34.18 35.24 -23.99
CA ASN A 17 34.82 35.16 -25.26
C ASN A 17 35.47 33.78 -25.38
N ASP A 18 35.23 33.13 -26.49
CA ASP A 18 35.90 31.99 -27.08
C ASP A 18 35.16 30.66 -26.97
N LYS A 19 34.93 30.14 -28.18
CA LYS A 19 34.76 28.73 -28.57
C LYS A 19 34.22 27.79 -27.48
N GLN A 20 33.08 28.06 -26.97
CA GLN A 20 32.33 27.08 -26.18
C GLN A 20 31.79 26.01 -27.13
N THR A 21 31.88 24.77 -26.71
CA THR A 21 31.28 23.67 -27.44
C THR A 21 29.76 23.79 -27.41
N LEU A 22 29.09 23.24 -28.40
CA LEU A 22 27.62 23.21 -28.45
C LEU A 22 26.99 22.57 -27.22
N ASP A 23 27.72 21.64 -26.61
CA ASP A 23 27.29 20.98 -25.34
C ASP A 23 27.34 21.94 -24.15
N GLU A 24 28.36 22.81 -24.07
CA GLU A 24 28.43 23.85 -23.05
C GLU A 24 27.35 24.91 -23.23
N LEU A 25 27.04 25.30 -24.49
CA LEU A 25 25.93 26.21 -24.80
C LEU A 25 24.57 25.57 -24.55
N SER A 26 24.41 24.27 -24.79
CA SER A 26 23.16 23.55 -24.50
C SER A 26 22.89 23.46 -23.00
N SER A 27 23.93 23.32 -22.19
CA SER A 27 23.81 23.34 -20.73
C SER A 27 23.40 24.71 -20.19
N PHE A 28 23.86 25.80 -20.84
CA PHE A 28 23.51 27.19 -20.48
C PHE A 28 22.06 27.56 -20.83
N PHE A 29 21.60 27.13 -22.00
CA PHE A 29 20.27 27.49 -22.51
C PHE A 29 19.23 26.39 -22.35
N ARG A 30 19.64 25.21 -21.85
CA ARG A 30 18.81 24.01 -21.74
C ARG A 30 18.01 23.72 -23.03
N LEU A 31 18.55 24.14 -24.18
CA LEU A 31 17.97 23.80 -25.45
C LEU A 31 18.38 22.39 -25.83
N PRO A 32 17.47 21.50 -26.19
CA PRO A 32 17.80 20.15 -26.67
C PRO A 32 18.40 20.26 -28.07
N ILE A 33 19.71 20.46 -28.15
CA ILE A 33 20.45 20.55 -29.40
C ILE A 33 21.13 19.22 -29.64
N LEU A 34 20.80 18.54 -30.72
CA LEU A 34 21.59 17.40 -31.22
C LEU A 34 22.50 17.89 -32.32
N PHE A 35 23.77 17.55 -32.21
CA PHE A 35 24.78 17.78 -33.23
C PHE A 35 25.12 16.43 -33.90
N ASP A 36 24.78 16.31 -35.16
CA ASP A 36 25.12 15.16 -36.00
C ASP A 36 26.22 15.57 -36.98
N GLY A 37 27.41 15.81 -36.46
CA GLY A 37 28.62 16.08 -37.25
C GLY A 37 28.57 17.21 -38.29
N GLU A 38 27.46 17.39 -38.96
CA GLU A 38 27.23 18.40 -40.03
C GLU A 38 25.97 19.26 -39.83
N ASN A 39 24.97 18.79 -39.04
CA ASN A 39 23.71 19.50 -38.87
C ASN A 39 23.37 19.73 -37.41
N ILE A 40 22.86 20.92 -37.10
CA ILE A 40 22.28 21.22 -35.78
C ILE A 40 20.76 21.00 -35.89
N GLU A 41 20.28 19.91 -35.32
CA GLU A 41 18.85 19.71 -35.11
C GLU A 41 18.47 20.23 -33.72
N ILE A 42 17.64 21.27 -33.70
CA ILE A 42 16.89 21.58 -32.48
C ILE A 42 15.80 20.49 -32.40
N LYS A 43 16.04 19.41 -31.64
CA LYS A 43 14.94 18.58 -31.25
C LYS A 43 14.02 19.50 -30.44
N LYS A 44 12.87 19.83 -31.02
CA LYS A 44 11.73 20.15 -30.17
C LYS A 44 11.62 18.97 -29.23
N GLU A 45 12.07 19.13 -27.99
CA GLU A 45 11.47 18.34 -26.94
C GLU A 45 10.00 18.62 -27.10
N THR A 46 9.31 17.70 -27.71
CA THR A 46 7.90 17.61 -27.45
C THR A 46 7.89 17.42 -25.95
N ALA A 47 7.64 18.52 -25.23
CA ALA A 47 7.21 18.44 -23.84
C ALA A 47 6.28 17.23 -23.85
N PRO A 48 6.53 16.20 -23.01
CA PRO A 48 5.69 15.03 -23.01
C PRO A 48 4.28 15.59 -23.15
N LYS A 49 3.43 15.07 -24.03
CA LYS A 49 2.04 15.48 -24.08
C LYS A 49 1.54 15.21 -22.69
N LEU A 50 1.72 16.18 -21.82
CA LEU A 50 1.29 16.14 -20.45
C LEU A 50 -0.21 16.19 -20.61
N GLU A 51 -0.82 15.05 -20.40
CA GLU A 51 -2.25 14.92 -20.46
C GLU A 51 -2.81 15.98 -19.52
N GLN A 52 -3.73 16.80 -20.01
CA GLN A 52 -4.33 17.85 -19.17
C GLN A 52 -5.24 17.25 -18.10
N THR A 53 -5.42 15.93 -18.13
CA THR A 53 -6.30 15.16 -17.28
C THR A 53 -5.57 13.95 -16.74
N GLY A 54 -5.69 13.72 -15.46
CA GLY A 54 -5.00 12.63 -14.77
C GLY A 54 -4.58 13.05 -13.37
N ILE A 55 -3.71 12.26 -12.77
CA ILE A 55 -3.13 12.56 -11.47
C ILE A 55 -2.07 13.65 -11.64
N TYR A 56 -2.31 14.80 -11.03
CA TYR A 56 -1.35 15.89 -11.00
C TYR A 56 -0.17 15.52 -10.12
N LEU A 57 1.05 15.66 -10.61
CA LEU A 57 2.27 15.32 -9.88
C LEU A 57 3.03 16.55 -9.37
N GLY A 58 2.97 17.65 -10.10
CA GLY A 58 3.74 18.84 -9.79
C GLY A 58 4.10 19.62 -11.04
N GLN A 59 5.25 20.31 -11.02
CA GLN A 59 5.69 21.15 -12.12
C GLN A 59 7.06 20.72 -12.64
N THR A 60 7.22 20.74 -13.96
CA THR A 60 8.53 20.56 -14.59
C THR A 60 9.41 21.78 -14.34
N ASN A 61 10.71 21.68 -14.59
CA ASN A 61 11.66 22.80 -14.50
C ASN A 61 11.28 24.00 -15.36
N ASN A 62 10.47 23.78 -16.40
CA ASN A 62 10.00 24.83 -17.30
C ASN A 62 8.64 25.42 -16.87
N GLY A 63 8.14 25.08 -15.68
CA GLY A 63 6.87 25.57 -15.13
C GLY A 63 5.63 24.91 -15.74
N LEU A 64 5.77 23.84 -16.51
CA LEU A 64 4.64 23.08 -17.04
C LEU A 64 4.10 22.12 -15.99
N SER A 65 2.78 22.05 -15.87
CA SER A 65 2.14 21.08 -15.00
C SER A 65 2.34 19.66 -15.52
N ALA A 66 2.77 18.76 -14.66
CA ALA A 66 2.99 17.35 -14.95
C ALA A 66 1.83 16.51 -14.42
N PHE A 67 1.20 15.75 -15.31
CA PHE A 67 0.14 14.80 -14.98
C PHE A 67 0.55 13.40 -15.42
N ILE A 68 -0.06 12.40 -14.85
CA ILE A 68 0.04 11.01 -15.28
C ILE A 68 -1.34 10.37 -15.30
N ASP A 69 -1.63 9.63 -16.35
CA ASP A 69 -2.86 8.85 -16.42
C ASP A 69 -2.90 7.79 -15.32
N ALA A 70 -4.03 7.71 -14.62
CA ALA A 70 -4.23 6.71 -13.56
C ALA A 70 -4.02 5.28 -14.08
N SER A 71 -4.35 5.00 -15.35
CA SER A 71 -4.15 3.69 -15.97
C SER A 71 -2.70 3.23 -16.02
N SER A 72 -1.75 4.16 -15.95
CA SER A 72 -0.32 3.86 -15.96
C SER A 72 0.10 3.10 -14.70
N PHE A 73 -0.59 3.31 -13.57
CA PHE A 73 -0.27 2.65 -12.31
C PHE A 73 -0.54 1.15 -12.31
N LYS A 74 -1.42 0.63 -13.17
CA LYS A 74 -1.60 -0.84 -13.32
C LYS A 74 -0.32 -1.56 -13.78
N LYS A 75 0.65 -0.81 -14.31
CA LYS A 75 1.96 -1.33 -14.73
C LYS A 75 3.04 -1.09 -13.66
N HIS A 76 2.63 -0.78 -12.45
CA HIS A 76 3.44 -0.59 -11.26
C HIS A 76 4.39 0.62 -11.30
N ALA A 77 4.81 1.07 -10.12
CA ALA A 77 5.75 2.17 -9.96
C ALA A 77 6.88 1.82 -8.99
N PHE A 78 8.07 2.38 -9.25
CA PHE A 78 9.20 2.34 -8.36
C PHE A 78 9.64 3.76 -8.03
N ILE A 79 9.71 4.07 -6.74
CA ILE A 79 10.07 5.40 -6.23
C ILE A 79 11.28 5.24 -5.32
N CYS A 80 12.37 5.94 -5.61
CA CYS A 80 13.56 5.83 -4.81
C CYS A 80 14.22 7.18 -4.50
N GLY A 81 15.09 7.19 -3.47
CA GLY A 81 15.84 8.37 -3.06
C GLY A 81 16.31 8.26 -1.61
N VAL A 82 17.37 8.98 -1.28
CA VAL A 82 17.91 9.02 0.09
C VAL A 82 16.91 9.61 1.11
N PRO A 83 17.12 9.38 2.42
CA PRO A 83 16.30 10.03 3.45
C PRO A 83 16.25 11.55 3.26
N GLY A 84 15.09 12.15 3.49
CA GLY A 84 14.89 13.60 3.34
C GLY A 84 14.86 14.11 1.89
N SER A 85 14.88 13.25 0.87
CA SER A 85 14.80 13.65 -0.54
C SER A 85 13.37 13.99 -1.02
N GLY A 86 12.35 13.64 -0.27
CA GLY A 86 10.94 13.90 -0.60
C GLY A 86 10.13 12.68 -0.99
N LYS A 87 10.64 11.44 -0.81
CA LYS A 87 9.90 10.20 -1.09
C LYS A 87 8.54 10.17 -0.41
N THR A 88 8.50 10.32 0.92
CA THR A 88 7.26 10.28 1.70
C THR A 88 6.27 11.35 1.23
N ASN A 89 6.74 12.57 0.91
CA ASN A 89 5.87 13.59 0.33
C ASN A 89 5.25 13.11 -1.00
N THR A 90 6.03 12.46 -1.86
CA THR A 90 5.54 11.90 -3.12
C THR A 90 4.50 10.82 -2.90
N MET A 91 4.74 9.91 -1.95
CA MET A 91 3.82 8.83 -1.62
C MET A 91 2.51 9.37 -1.04
N LEU A 92 2.57 10.32 -0.10
CA LEU A 92 1.39 11.01 0.45
C LEU A 92 0.61 11.75 -0.65
N HIS A 93 1.34 12.44 -1.53
CA HIS A 93 0.72 13.16 -2.65
C HIS A 93 -0.01 12.21 -3.61
N LEU A 94 0.61 11.09 -3.96
CA LEU A 94 -0.01 10.08 -4.80
C LEU A 94 -1.24 9.46 -4.14
N ALA A 95 -1.16 9.06 -2.87
CA ALA A 95 -2.27 8.47 -2.13
C ALA A 95 -3.47 9.42 -2.06
N ASN A 96 -3.23 10.70 -1.72
CA ASN A 96 -4.27 11.72 -1.70
C ASN A 96 -4.88 11.96 -3.10
N SER A 97 -4.03 12.05 -4.14
CA SER A 97 -4.47 12.31 -5.51
C SER A 97 -5.24 11.13 -6.12
N LEU A 98 -4.90 9.90 -5.75
CA LEU A 98 -5.62 8.69 -6.18
C LEU A 98 -7.04 8.68 -5.61
N TRP A 99 -7.21 9.05 -4.33
CA TRP A 99 -8.53 9.13 -3.74
C TRP A 99 -9.39 10.23 -4.35
N HIS A 100 -8.78 11.36 -4.74
CA HIS A 100 -9.46 12.48 -5.37
C HIS A 100 -9.46 12.40 -6.91
N HIS A 101 -9.15 11.23 -7.47
CA HIS A 101 -9.14 11.02 -8.91
C HIS A 101 -10.51 11.26 -9.53
N LYS A 102 -10.52 11.85 -10.72
CA LYS A 102 -11.71 12.10 -11.53
C LYS A 102 -11.50 11.56 -12.93
N LYS A 103 -12.54 10.98 -13.50
CA LYS A 103 -12.56 10.56 -14.90
C LYS A 103 -13.34 11.53 -15.75
N LEU A 104 -12.94 11.66 -17.02
CA LEU A 104 -13.72 12.37 -18.03
C LEU A 104 -14.76 11.44 -18.63
N ILE A 105 -16.02 11.82 -18.53
CA ILE A 105 -17.12 11.13 -19.21
C ILE A 105 -17.72 12.05 -20.27
N LYS A 106 -18.13 11.44 -21.38
CA LYS A 106 -18.83 12.16 -22.42
C LYS A 106 -20.17 12.69 -21.89
N ASP A 107 -20.41 13.98 -22.06
CA ASP A 107 -21.67 14.59 -21.70
C ASP A 107 -22.63 14.47 -22.90
N ASP A 108 -23.57 13.54 -22.80
CA ASP A 108 -24.55 13.29 -23.88
C ASP A 108 -25.75 14.25 -23.82
N THR A 109 -25.68 15.30 -23.00
CA THR A 109 -26.79 16.27 -22.88
C THR A 109 -26.91 17.21 -24.08
N ASP A 110 -25.89 17.31 -24.93
CA ASP A 110 -25.89 18.18 -26.09
C ASP A 110 -25.60 17.38 -27.36
N ASN A 111 -26.59 17.23 -28.23
CA ASN A 111 -26.47 16.48 -29.49
C ASN A 111 -25.62 17.17 -30.56
N LEU A 112 -25.15 18.40 -30.33
CA LEU A 112 -24.45 19.23 -31.28
C LEU A 112 -22.95 19.38 -31.01
N SER A 113 -22.48 19.13 -29.77
CA SER A 113 -21.09 19.25 -29.40
C SER A 113 -20.69 18.11 -28.48
N VAL A 114 -19.52 17.48 -28.70
CA VAL A 114 -18.95 16.51 -27.80
C VAL A 114 -18.34 17.28 -26.61
N THR A 115 -19.08 17.38 -25.53
CA THR A 115 -18.60 17.93 -24.25
C THR A 115 -18.21 16.82 -23.31
N PHE A 116 -17.26 17.11 -22.40
CA PHE A 116 -16.84 16.17 -21.36
C PHE A 116 -17.05 16.82 -20.01
N LYS A 117 -17.51 16.03 -19.05
CA LYS A 117 -17.60 16.44 -17.66
C LYS A 117 -16.72 15.54 -16.79
N GLU A 118 -16.20 16.12 -15.70
CA GLU A 118 -15.47 15.38 -14.70
C GLU A 118 -16.44 14.67 -13.75
N GLU A 119 -16.20 13.39 -13.51
CA GLU A 119 -16.90 12.59 -12.52
C GLU A 119 -15.91 12.02 -11.51
N SER A 120 -16.28 12.03 -10.24
CA SER A 120 -15.46 11.43 -9.18
C SER A 120 -15.29 9.93 -9.42
N ASP A 121 -14.05 9.46 -9.46
CA ASP A 121 -13.68 8.05 -9.65
C ASP A 121 -12.54 7.69 -8.69
N PRO A 122 -12.82 7.68 -7.36
CA PRO A 122 -11.78 7.44 -6.37
C PRO A 122 -11.18 6.05 -6.52
N ILE A 123 -9.85 5.99 -6.42
CA ILE A 123 -9.08 4.76 -6.47
C ILE A 123 -8.68 4.39 -5.03
N PRO A 124 -9.26 3.33 -4.45
CA PRO A 124 -8.87 2.83 -3.14
C PRO A 124 -7.43 2.35 -3.13
N PHE A 125 -6.81 2.37 -1.96
CA PHE A 125 -5.43 1.94 -1.84
C PHE A 125 -5.13 1.31 -0.48
N LEU A 126 -4.09 0.48 -0.44
CA LEU A 126 -3.49 -0.05 0.78
C LEU A 126 -2.05 0.48 0.91
N VAL A 127 -1.73 1.11 2.02
CA VAL A 127 -0.36 1.47 2.38
C VAL A 127 0.15 0.50 3.43
N LEU A 128 1.30 -0.13 3.16
CA LEU A 128 2.03 -0.99 4.10
C LEU A 128 3.25 -0.21 4.58
N GLU A 129 3.16 0.31 5.80
CA GLU A 129 4.16 1.21 6.40
C GLU A 129 4.95 0.47 7.50
N PRO A 130 6.18 -0.03 7.21
CA PRO A 130 6.97 -0.78 8.19
C PRO A 130 7.67 0.11 9.22
N ALA A 131 7.74 1.42 9.00
CA ALA A 131 8.45 2.35 9.87
C ALA A 131 7.84 3.76 9.84
N LYS A 132 7.98 4.51 10.92
CA LYS A 132 7.80 5.97 11.05
C LYS A 132 6.38 6.53 11.21
N ARG A 133 5.30 5.86 10.84
CA ARG A 133 3.90 6.34 10.97
C ARG A 133 3.64 7.70 10.29
N GLU A 134 4.33 8.00 9.19
CA GLU A 134 4.23 9.30 8.49
C GLU A 134 2.90 9.46 7.76
N TYR A 135 2.25 8.33 7.38
CA TYR A 135 0.96 8.35 6.67
C TYR A 135 -0.23 8.75 7.55
N ARG A 136 -0.06 8.84 8.86
CA ARG A 136 -1.06 9.44 9.76
C ARG A 136 -1.46 10.86 9.34
N GLU A 137 -0.59 11.56 8.63
CA GLU A 137 -0.87 12.88 8.09
C GLU A 137 -2.10 12.87 7.18
N LEU A 138 -2.36 11.79 6.45
CA LEU A 138 -3.55 11.64 5.61
C LEU A 138 -4.86 11.66 6.41
N SER A 139 -4.84 11.41 7.71
CA SER A 139 -6.02 11.52 8.56
C SER A 139 -6.63 12.93 8.60
N ARG A 140 -5.79 13.95 8.37
CA ARG A 140 -6.16 15.37 8.39
C ARG A 140 -6.72 15.87 7.05
N TYR A 141 -6.63 15.03 5.99
CA TYR A 141 -7.15 15.37 4.68
C TYR A 141 -8.62 14.97 4.53
N ASP A 142 -9.28 15.52 3.52
CA ASP A 142 -10.68 15.21 3.19
C ASP A 142 -10.79 13.84 2.52
N ILE A 143 -10.49 12.79 3.28
CA ILE A 143 -10.63 11.40 2.88
C ILE A 143 -11.60 10.73 3.88
N PRO A 144 -12.93 10.81 3.65
CA PRO A 144 -13.94 10.30 4.59
C PRO A 144 -13.86 8.80 4.83
N GLU A 145 -13.42 8.05 3.82
CA GLU A 145 -13.31 6.59 3.84
C GLU A 145 -11.96 6.07 4.36
N LEU A 146 -11.04 6.97 4.77
CA LEU A 146 -9.72 6.57 5.26
C LEU A 146 -9.82 5.74 6.54
N ILE A 147 -9.08 4.65 6.58
CA ILE A 147 -8.94 3.77 7.74
C ILE A 147 -7.46 3.54 8.02
N ILE A 148 -7.04 3.79 9.25
CA ILE A 148 -5.68 3.55 9.72
C ILE A 148 -5.72 2.45 10.77
N LEU A 149 -5.01 1.35 10.53
CA LEU A 149 -4.97 0.17 11.38
C LEU A 149 -3.53 -0.07 11.85
N SER A 150 -3.41 -0.54 13.08
CA SER A 150 -2.12 -1.01 13.61
C SER A 150 -2.29 -2.39 14.24
N PRO A 151 -1.46 -3.37 13.89
CA PRO A 151 -1.43 -4.68 14.53
C PRO A 151 -0.69 -4.59 15.89
N SER A 152 -1.18 -3.73 16.76
CA SER A 152 -0.65 -3.55 18.12
C SER A 152 -1.80 -3.57 19.13
N ALA A 153 -1.67 -4.38 20.17
CA ALA A 153 -2.67 -4.45 21.24
C ALA A 153 -2.68 -3.17 22.11
N SER A 154 -1.64 -2.34 22.02
CA SER A 154 -1.57 -1.06 22.74
C SER A 154 -2.47 0.03 22.14
N THR A 155 -2.91 -0.13 20.90
CA THR A 155 -3.82 0.82 20.25
C THR A 155 -5.26 0.65 20.74
N LYS A 156 -6.03 1.72 20.70
CA LYS A 156 -7.46 1.66 21.07
C LYS A 156 -8.29 0.81 20.11
N PHE A 157 -7.80 0.64 18.88
CA PHE A 157 -8.45 -0.15 17.84
C PHE A 157 -7.41 -1.05 17.14
N PRO A 158 -7.05 -2.21 17.74
CA PRO A 158 -6.07 -3.12 17.17
C PRO A 158 -6.62 -3.82 15.92
N MET A 159 -5.80 -3.91 14.87
CA MET A 159 -6.08 -4.74 13.71
C MET A 159 -6.08 -6.23 14.11
N ARG A 160 -7.04 -6.97 13.59
CA ARG A 160 -7.12 -8.43 13.69
C ARG A 160 -7.09 -9.03 12.31
N LEU A 161 -6.37 -10.11 12.14
CA LEU A 161 -6.17 -10.74 10.85
C LEU A 161 -6.12 -12.26 11.00
N ASN A 162 -7.19 -12.94 10.58
CA ASN A 162 -7.20 -14.40 10.48
C ASN A 162 -6.58 -14.80 9.13
N PRO A 163 -5.40 -15.46 9.12
CA PRO A 163 -4.73 -15.84 7.88
C PRO A 163 -5.49 -16.85 7.02
N PHE A 164 -6.50 -17.49 7.60
CA PHE A 164 -7.27 -18.56 6.95
C PHE A 164 -8.56 -18.06 6.28
N GLU A 165 -8.91 -16.79 6.47
CA GLU A 165 -10.01 -16.20 5.71
C GLU A 165 -9.58 -15.93 4.27
N PHE A 166 -10.45 -16.27 3.32
CA PHE A 166 -10.21 -16.03 1.90
C PHE A 166 -11.49 -15.61 1.18
N PRO A 167 -11.40 -14.95 0.01
CA PRO A 167 -12.55 -14.34 -0.63
C PRO A 167 -13.56 -15.37 -1.14
N LYS A 168 -14.82 -14.96 -1.17
CA LYS A 168 -15.91 -15.76 -1.78
C LYS A 168 -15.63 -15.94 -3.27
N GLY A 169 -15.96 -17.14 -3.78
CA GLY A 169 -15.73 -17.48 -5.17
C GLY A 169 -14.36 -18.09 -5.51
N LEU A 170 -13.44 -18.12 -4.54
CA LEU A 170 -12.14 -18.77 -4.71
C LEU A 170 -12.19 -20.22 -4.21
N THR A 171 -11.37 -21.11 -4.80
CA THR A 171 -11.22 -22.49 -4.33
C THR A 171 -10.26 -22.56 -3.15
N LEU A 172 -10.55 -23.47 -2.19
CA LEU A 172 -9.68 -23.68 -1.03
C LEU A 172 -8.27 -24.12 -1.43
N SER A 173 -8.13 -24.99 -2.43
CA SER A 173 -6.84 -25.49 -2.92
C SER A 173 -5.93 -24.34 -3.40
N GLU A 174 -6.49 -23.34 -4.08
CA GLU A 174 -5.71 -22.19 -4.52
C GLU A 174 -5.24 -21.35 -3.33
N HIS A 175 -6.14 -21.08 -2.37
CA HIS A 175 -5.80 -20.34 -1.17
C HIS A 175 -4.70 -21.03 -0.33
N ILE A 176 -4.82 -22.34 -0.05
CA ILE A 176 -3.80 -23.10 0.68
C ILE A 176 -2.43 -22.96 0.01
N SER A 177 -2.38 -23.17 -1.30
CA SER A 177 -1.13 -23.06 -2.06
C SER A 177 -0.46 -21.69 -1.92
N LYS A 178 -1.26 -20.62 -1.88
CA LYS A 178 -0.74 -19.24 -1.68
C LYS A 178 -0.38 -18.95 -0.24
N LEU A 179 -1.17 -19.44 0.70
CA LEU A 179 -0.89 -19.27 2.13
C LEU A 179 0.43 -19.96 2.52
N CYS A 180 0.72 -21.16 1.99
CA CYS A 180 2.03 -21.80 2.18
C CYS A 180 3.18 -20.92 1.68
N GLN A 181 3.05 -20.31 0.49
CA GLN A 181 4.06 -19.39 -0.06
C GLN A 181 4.23 -18.13 0.82
N VAL A 182 3.15 -17.63 1.45
CA VAL A 182 3.21 -16.52 2.41
C VAL A 182 4.06 -16.90 3.62
N PHE A 183 3.83 -18.08 4.20
CA PHE A 183 4.62 -18.56 5.34
C PHE A 183 6.11 -18.73 4.97
N GLU A 184 6.41 -19.34 3.83
CA GLU A 184 7.78 -19.55 3.33
C GLU A 184 8.50 -18.22 3.04
N GLY A 185 7.77 -17.23 2.52
CA GLY A 185 8.31 -15.90 2.23
C GLY A 185 8.52 -15.02 3.48
N ALA A 186 7.74 -15.26 4.54
CA ALA A 186 7.87 -14.50 5.78
C ALA A 186 8.88 -15.11 6.76
N PHE A 187 9.03 -16.43 6.75
CA PHE A 187 9.83 -17.17 7.72
C PHE A 187 10.80 -18.13 7.05
N PRO A 188 12.02 -18.31 7.60
CA PRO A 188 12.97 -19.31 7.10
C PRO A 188 12.47 -20.72 7.47
N ILE A 189 11.71 -21.35 6.57
CA ILE A 189 11.15 -22.68 6.72
C ILE A 189 11.85 -23.60 5.72
N ALA A 190 12.79 -24.45 6.21
CA ALA A 190 13.52 -25.37 5.37
C ALA A 190 12.82 -26.73 5.20
N PRO A 191 13.01 -27.44 4.08
CA PRO A 191 12.54 -28.81 3.92
C PRO A 191 13.01 -29.71 5.08
N PRO A 192 12.14 -30.61 5.60
CA PRO A 192 10.82 -30.95 5.08
C PRO A 192 9.64 -30.21 5.73
N ALA A 193 9.88 -29.17 6.53
CA ALA A 193 8.83 -28.45 7.26
C ALA A 193 7.73 -27.83 6.35
N PRO A 194 7.99 -27.31 5.13
CA PRO A 194 6.94 -26.84 4.23
C PRO A 194 5.88 -27.90 3.92
N PHE A 195 6.30 -29.14 3.73
CA PHE A 195 5.38 -30.24 3.45
C PHE A 195 4.46 -30.58 4.64
N ILE A 196 5.00 -30.48 5.87
CA ILE A 196 4.22 -30.68 7.08
C ILE A 196 3.23 -29.52 7.28
N LEU A 197 3.67 -28.29 6.97
CA LEU A 197 2.83 -27.09 7.01
C LEU A 197 1.62 -27.21 6.05
N ASP A 198 1.86 -27.59 4.81
CA ASP A 198 0.81 -27.80 3.82
C ASP A 198 -0.24 -28.82 4.29
N LYS A 199 0.22 -29.98 4.79
CA LYS A 199 -0.67 -30.98 5.39
C LYS A 199 -1.44 -30.47 6.61
N ALA A 200 -0.78 -29.68 7.46
CA ALA A 200 -1.40 -29.14 8.66
C ALA A 200 -2.51 -28.13 8.29
N ILE A 201 -2.24 -27.24 7.34
CA ILE A 201 -3.22 -26.27 6.83
C ILE A 201 -4.41 -27.00 6.20
N GLU A 202 -4.20 -27.96 5.33
CA GLU A 202 -5.29 -28.75 4.77
C GLU A 202 -6.08 -29.46 5.87
N GLY A 203 -5.37 -30.00 6.87
CA GLY A 203 -5.97 -30.73 8.00
C GLY A 203 -6.87 -29.90 8.88
N ILE A 204 -6.54 -28.62 9.16
CA ILE A 204 -7.40 -27.73 9.95
C ILE A 204 -8.66 -27.33 9.17
N TYR A 205 -8.55 -27.03 7.88
CA TYR A 205 -9.73 -26.75 7.05
C TYR A 205 -10.66 -27.96 6.98
N ARG A 206 -10.11 -29.15 6.85
CA ARG A 206 -10.92 -30.40 6.84
C ARG A 206 -11.67 -30.59 8.19
N ALA A 207 -11.05 -30.22 9.30
CA ALA A 207 -11.72 -30.29 10.62
C ALA A 207 -12.94 -29.33 10.71
N HIS A 208 -12.92 -28.23 9.97
CA HIS A 208 -14.04 -27.31 9.82
C HIS A 208 -15.00 -27.68 8.66
N GLY A 209 -14.91 -28.90 8.14
CA GLY A 209 -15.83 -29.41 7.11
C GLY A 209 -15.56 -28.92 5.69
N TRP A 210 -14.36 -28.39 5.44
CA TRP A 210 -13.93 -28.00 4.09
C TRP A 210 -13.34 -29.20 3.34
N ASN A 211 -13.60 -29.25 2.04
CA ASN A 211 -12.88 -30.11 1.10
C ASN A 211 -11.98 -29.24 0.23
N THR A 212 -10.85 -29.79 -0.22
CA THR A 212 -9.82 -29.05 -0.98
C THR A 212 -10.37 -28.38 -2.25
N ASN A 213 -11.39 -28.96 -2.89
CA ASN A 213 -12.02 -28.42 -4.09
C ASN A 213 -13.23 -27.52 -3.82
N ASP A 214 -13.54 -27.24 -2.55
CA ASP A 214 -14.68 -26.38 -2.21
C ASP A 214 -14.39 -24.95 -2.67
N ILE A 215 -15.42 -24.33 -3.23
CA ILE A 215 -15.44 -22.90 -3.50
C ILE A 215 -16.01 -22.20 -2.27
N ASN A 216 -15.38 -21.12 -1.82
CA ASN A 216 -15.88 -20.36 -0.69
C ASN A 216 -17.21 -19.69 -1.00
N THR A 217 -18.26 -20.07 -0.27
CA THR A 217 -19.60 -19.43 -0.30
C THR A 217 -19.81 -18.45 0.85
N GLY A 218 -18.92 -18.46 1.84
CA GLY A 218 -19.03 -17.66 3.07
C GLY A 218 -19.93 -18.29 4.14
N GLU A 219 -20.27 -19.58 4.02
CA GLU A 219 -21.14 -20.29 4.97
C GLU A 219 -20.38 -21.09 6.01
N LYS A 220 -19.12 -21.47 5.71
CA LYS A 220 -18.28 -22.29 6.58
C LYS A 220 -17.39 -21.41 7.47
N GLU A 221 -17.15 -21.89 8.68
CA GLU A 221 -16.19 -21.26 9.59
C GLU A 221 -14.76 -21.50 9.15
N TYR A 222 -13.87 -20.55 9.51
CA TYR A 222 -12.45 -20.63 9.25
C TYR A 222 -11.68 -21.12 10.48
N PRO A 223 -10.57 -21.85 10.26
CA PRO A 223 -9.69 -22.24 11.36
C PRO A 223 -8.96 -21.03 11.98
N THR A 224 -8.25 -21.29 13.10
CA THR A 224 -7.43 -20.30 13.80
C THR A 224 -5.94 -20.69 13.81
N MET A 225 -5.07 -19.73 14.20
CA MET A 225 -3.63 -19.99 14.30
C MET A 225 -3.27 -21.02 15.38
N SER A 226 -3.98 -21.06 16.50
CA SER A 226 -3.79 -22.10 17.53
C SER A 226 -4.08 -23.48 16.97
N GLU A 227 -5.15 -23.64 16.18
CA GLU A 227 -5.49 -24.92 15.54
C GLU A 227 -4.41 -25.36 14.54
N LEU A 228 -3.81 -24.40 13.78
CA LEU A 228 -2.67 -24.71 12.91
C LEU A 228 -1.48 -25.22 13.71
N TYR A 229 -1.14 -24.54 14.81
CA TYR A 229 0.00 -24.91 15.64
C TYR A 229 -0.16 -26.33 16.21
N ASP A 230 -1.33 -26.65 16.78
CA ASP A 230 -1.65 -27.96 17.33
C ASP A 230 -1.65 -29.04 16.24
N ARG A 231 -2.20 -28.73 15.08
CA ARG A 231 -2.23 -29.66 13.95
C ARG A 231 -0.85 -29.93 13.40
N PHE A 232 0.00 -28.91 13.27
CA PHE A 232 1.38 -29.09 12.82
C PHE A 232 2.16 -30.01 13.78
N GLN A 233 2.04 -29.80 15.10
CA GLN A 233 2.65 -30.70 16.09
C GLN A 233 2.18 -32.15 15.92
N LYS A 234 0.89 -32.34 15.71
CA LYS A 234 0.32 -33.67 15.47
C LYS A 234 0.86 -34.31 14.21
N GLU A 235 0.91 -33.59 13.08
CA GLU A 235 1.47 -34.10 11.82
C GLU A 235 2.97 -34.47 11.99
N LEU A 236 3.75 -33.60 12.67
CA LEU A 236 5.16 -33.85 12.95
C LEU A 236 5.36 -35.11 13.79
N SER A 237 4.54 -35.34 14.83
CA SER A 237 4.62 -36.53 15.70
C SER A 237 4.33 -37.86 14.96
N GLN A 238 3.64 -37.80 13.82
CA GLN A 238 3.31 -38.97 12.99
C GLN A 238 4.38 -39.27 11.94
N THR A 239 5.40 -38.40 11.81
CA THR A 239 6.50 -38.65 10.87
C THR A 239 7.51 -39.64 11.42
N THR A 240 8.20 -40.34 10.52
CA THR A 240 9.28 -41.30 10.85
C THR A 240 10.67 -40.66 10.69
N TYR A 241 10.79 -39.33 10.80
CA TYR A 241 12.09 -38.66 10.73
C TYR A 241 12.93 -38.97 11.98
N ASP A 242 14.25 -38.90 11.81
CA ASP A 242 15.17 -39.00 12.94
C ASP A 242 14.94 -37.89 13.97
N SER A 243 15.29 -38.17 15.22
CA SER A 243 15.06 -37.24 16.35
C SER A 243 15.69 -35.87 16.16
N GLU A 244 16.83 -35.77 15.45
CA GLU A 244 17.50 -34.52 15.12
C GLU A 244 16.66 -33.69 14.14
N ILE A 245 16.17 -34.31 13.06
CA ILE A 245 15.31 -33.65 12.07
C ILE A 245 14.00 -33.19 12.72
N GLN A 246 13.37 -34.06 13.54
CA GLN A 246 12.17 -33.70 14.27
C GLN A 246 12.41 -32.53 15.22
N GLY A 247 13.54 -32.50 15.95
CA GLY A 247 13.93 -31.41 16.84
C GLY A 247 14.13 -30.08 16.08
N ASN A 248 14.75 -30.14 14.91
CA ASN A 248 14.93 -28.96 14.07
C ASN A 248 13.59 -28.39 13.58
N ILE A 249 12.67 -29.26 13.10
CA ILE A 249 11.34 -28.84 12.64
C ILE A 249 10.51 -28.29 13.82
N GLN A 250 10.59 -28.93 15.00
CA GLN A 250 9.93 -28.45 16.21
C GLN A 250 10.42 -27.03 16.58
N SER A 251 11.72 -26.79 16.49
CA SER A 251 12.31 -25.46 16.74
C SER A 251 11.80 -24.42 15.75
N VAL A 252 11.70 -24.77 14.46
CA VAL A 252 11.10 -23.90 13.43
C VAL A 252 9.65 -23.57 13.77
N LEU A 253 8.84 -24.57 14.15
CA LEU A 253 7.46 -24.37 14.56
C LEU A 253 7.34 -23.40 15.74
N GLU A 254 8.13 -23.61 16.79
CA GLU A 254 8.07 -22.79 17.99
C GLU A 254 8.57 -21.35 17.77
N MET A 255 9.66 -21.20 17.03
CA MET A 255 10.31 -19.90 16.81
C MET A 255 9.59 -19.06 15.75
N ARG A 256 8.92 -19.66 14.78
CA ARG A 256 8.32 -18.98 13.62
C ARG A 256 6.80 -18.90 13.76
N ILE A 257 6.09 -20.02 13.64
CA ILE A 257 4.62 -20.04 13.74
C ILE A 257 4.19 -19.72 15.18
N GLY A 258 4.85 -20.30 16.17
CA GLY A 258 4.59 -20.01 17.59
C GLY A 258 4.84 -18.56 17.99
N SER A 259 5.68 -17.82 17.26
CA SER A 259 5.87 -16.38 17.52
C SER A 259 4.60 -15.57 17.27
N LEU A 260 3.76 -15.98 16.31
CA LEU A 260 2.47 -15.35 16.01
C LEU A 260 1.39 -15.66 17.07
N LEU A 261 1.65 -16.61 17.98
CA LEU A 261 0.77 -17.00 19.09
C LEU A 261 1.23 -16.48 20.46
N ARG A 262 2.30 -15.68 20.48
CA ARG A 262 2.87 -15.18 21.75
C ARG A 262 2.45 -13.73 21.99
N ARG A 263 2.16 -13.42 23.27
CA ARG A 263 1.86 -12.05 23.73
C ARG A 263 0.78 -11.39 22.88
N GLU A 264 1.03 -10.15 22.49
CA GLU A 264 0.12 -9.32 21.68
C GLU A 264 -0.19 -9.89 20.29
N MET A 265 0.75 -10.66 19.72
CA MET A 265 0.56 -11.28 18.40
C MET A 265 -0.62 -12.26 18.40
N LYS A 266 -0.85 -12.96 19.53
CA LYS A 266 -1.99 -13.86 19.66
C LYS A 266 -3.32 -13.14 19.48
N ASP A 267 -3.47 -11.96 20.04
CA ASP A 267 -4.71 -11.17 19.95
C ASP A 267 -4.96 -10.64 18.53
N ILE A 268 -3.92 -10.63 17.69
CA ILE A 268 -3.98 -10.18 16.31
C ILE A 268 -4.30 -11.35 15.36
N PHE A 269 -3.58 -12.48 15.50
CA PHE A 269 -3.63 -13.56 14.51
C PHE A 269 -4.46 -14.78 14.94
N ASP A 270 -4.66 -15.01 16.24
CA ASP A 270 -5.45 -16.14 16.75
C ASP A 270 -6.90 -15.74 16.99
N VAL A 271 -7.56 -15.36 15.91
CA VAL A 271 -8.94 -14.84 15.89
C VAL A 271 -9.78 -15.63 14.90
N LYS A 272 -11.09 -15.70 15.16
CA LYS A 272 -12.03 -16.34 14.22
C LYS A 272 -12.29 -15.49 13.00
N HIS A 273 -12.35 -14.17 13.18
CA HIS A 273 -12.67 -13.21 12.12
C HIS A 273 -11.69 -12.05 12.12
N SER A 274 -11.31 -11.64 10.92
CA SER A 274 -10.49 -10.44 10.71
C SER A 274 -11.30 -9.17 10.94
N THR A 275 -10.62 -8.05 11.19
CA THR A 275 -11.24 -6.71 11.23
C THR A 275 -11.96 -6.41 9.92
N PHE A 276 -11.36 -6.76 8.79
CA PHE A 276 -11.95 -6.67 7.45
C PHE A 276 -12.18 -8.04 6.86
N SER A 277 -13.32 -8.22 6.18
CA SER A 277 -13.46 -9.30 5.21
C SER A 277 -12.51 -9.08 4.01
N PRO A 278 -12.14 -10.13 3.27
CA PRO A 278 -11.27 -9.97 2.11
C PRO A 278 -11.73 -8.91 1.10
N GLU A 279 -13.05 -8.75 0.92
CA GLU A 279 -13.64 -7.80 -0.02
C GLU A 279 -13.61 -6.34 0.48
N GLU A 280 -13.53 -6.12 1.79
CA GLU A 280 -13.48 -4.78 2.37
C GLU A 280 -12.14 -4.08 2.12
N TRP A 281 -11.05 -4.83 1.96
CA TRP A 281 -9.73 -4.30 1.64
C TRP A 281 -9.68 -3.53 0.30
N LEU A 282 -10.55 -3.87 -0.65
CA LEU A 282 -10.62 -3.21 -1.96
C LEU A 282 -11.52 -1.97 -2.00
N LYS A 283 -12.23 -1.66 -0.91
CA LYS A 283 -13.25 -0.59 -0.92
C LYS A 283 -12.75 0.73 -0.34
N HIS A 284 -11.82 0.65 0.60
CA HIS A 284 -11.39 1.79 1.37
C HIS A 284 -9.92 2.13 1.14
N PRO A 285 -9.51 3.39 1.27
CA PRO A 285 -8.12 3.75 1.46
C PRO A 285 -7.69 3.31 2.87
N VAL A 286 -6.78 2.35 2.94
CA VAL A 286 -6.32 1.74 4.19
C VAL A 286 -4.83 1.97 4.38
N ILE A 287 -4.44 2.31 5.59
CA ILE A 287 -3.03 2.36 6.01
C ILE A 287 -2.85 1.31 7.11
N VAL A 288 -1.84 0.46 6.96
CA VAL A 288 -1.44 -0.52 7.97
C VAL A 288 -0.06 -0.16 8.49
N GLU A 289 0.00 0.26 9.75
CA GLU A 289 1.24 0.62 10.44
C GLU A 289 1.89 -0.64 11.03
N LEU A 290 2.99 -1.11 10.43
CA LEU A 290 3.66 -2.35 10.81
C LEU A 290 4.85 -2.14 11.78
N GLU A 291 5.15 -0.90 12.18
CA GLU A 291 6.31 -0.53 13.01
C GLU A 291 6.38 -1.33 14.33
N SER A 292 5.23 -1.64 14.93
CA SER A 292 5.18 -2.40 16.18
C SER A 292 5.55 -3.88 16.03
N LEU A 293 5.62 -4.38 14.79
CA LEU A 293 5.94 -5.78 14.50
C LEU A 293 7.45 -5.96 14.28
N GLY A 294 7.96 -7.14 14.67
CA GLY A 294 9.27 -7.57 14.19
C GLY A 294 9.26 -7.89 12.69
N GLU A 295 10.45 -8.02 12.07
CA GLU A 295 10.61 -8.21 10.61
C GLU A 295 9.77 -9.39 10.08
N GLY A 296 9.84 -10.57 10.71
CA GLY A 296 9.08 -11.75 10.25
C GLY A 296 7.57 -11.54 10.25
N PRO A 297 6.94 -11.17 11.38
CA PRO A 297 5.50 -10.84 11.40
C PRO A 297 5.11 -9.70 10.46
N ALA A 298 5.92 -8.66 10.30
CA ALA A 298 5.65 -7.56 9.36
C ALA A 298 5.65 -8.06 7.90
N ASN A 299 6.64 -8.89 7.53
CA ASN A 299 6.70 -9.53 6.22
C ASN A 299 5.51 -10.49 6.01
N PHE A 300 5.10 -11.21 7.06
CA PHE A 300 3.92 -12.08 7.00
C PHE A 300 2.65 -11.30 6.70
N VAL A 301 2.39 -10.21 7.42
CA VAL A 301 1.23 -9.33 7.15
C VAL A 301 1.28 -8.76 5.75
N THR A 302 2.44 -8.26 5.32
CA THR A 302 2.62 -7.69 3.98
C THR A 302 2.28 -8.70 2.89
N LEU A 303 2.87 -9.88 2.94
CA LEU A 303 2.62 -10.95 1.95
C LEU A 303 1.18 -11.46 2.00
N LEU A 304 0.62 -11.60 3.21
CA LEU A 304 -0.77 -12.05 3.39
C LEU A 304 -1.77 -11.05 2.81
N LEU A 305 -1.63 -9.76 3.10
CA LEU A 305 -2.53 -8.74 2.57
C LEU A 305 -2.40 -8.61 1.05
N CYS A 306 -1.19 -8.63 0.51
CA CYS A 306 -0.97 -8.68 -0.93
C CYS A 306 -1.66 -9.90 -1.57
N THR A 307 -1.58 -11.05 -0.89
CA THR A 307 -2.24 -12.29 -1.35
C THR A 307 -3.75 -12.17 -1.33
N LEU A 308 -4.32 -11.70 -0.22
CA LEU A 308 -5.77 -11.52 -0.07
C LEU A 308 -6.34 -10.56 -1.11
N ILE A 309 -5.67 -9.44 -1.37
CA ILE A 309 -6.07 -8.48 -2.40
C ILE A 309 -6.06 -9.16 -3.78
N ARG A 310 -4.97 -9.85 -4.14
CA ARG A 310 -4.87 -10.59 -5.39
C ARG A 310 -5.97 -11.64 -5.54
N GLU A 311 -6.23 -12.42 -4.50
CA GLU A 311 -7.26 -13.46 -4.47
C GLU A 311 -8.66 -12.85 -4.61
N THR A 312 -8.92 -11.74 -3.93
CA THR A 312 -10.20 -11.02 -4.01
C THR A 312 -10.44 -10.45 -5.40
N LEU A 313 -9.43 -9.84 -6.01
CA LEU A 313 -9.50 -9.34 -7.37
C LEU A 313 -9.77 -10.46 -8.39
N LYS A 314 -9.17 -11.62 -8.18
CA LYS A 314 -9.38 -12.81 -9.02
C LYS A 314 -10.77 -13.40 -8.85
N ALA A 315 -11.26 -13.48 -7.62
CA ALA A 315 -12.59 -14.01 -7.31
C ALA A 315 -13.72 -13.10 -7.82
N SER A 316 -13.45 -11.81 -8.00
CA SER A 316 -14.43 -10.81 -8.47
C SER A 316 -13.99 -10.16 -9.79
N PRO A 317 -13.81 -10.92 -10.87
CA PRO A 317 -13.20 -10.39 -12.11
C PRO A 317 -14.06 -9.34 -12.82
N ARG A 318 -15.36 -9.36 -12.63
CA ARG A 318 -16.32 -8.51 -13.33
C ARG A 318 -16.84 -7.32 -12.53
N ALA A 319 -16.53 -7.26 -11.24
CA ALA A 319 -16.85 -6.09 -10.47
C ALA A 319 -16.05 -4.90 -11.03
N ASP A 320 -16.71 -3.87 -11.50
CA ASP A 320 -16.10 -2.66 -12.05
C ASP A 320 -15.34 -2.85 -13.39
N GLU A 321 -15.93 -3.49 -14.39
CA GLU A 321 -15.36 -3.58 -15.76
C GLU A 321 -15.03 -2.19 -16.35
N GLU A 322 -15.68 -1.14 -15.88
CA GLU A 322 -15.44 0.25 -16.29
C GLU A 322 -14.20 0.88 -15.63
N LYS A 323 -13.76 0.38 -14.47
CA LYS A 323 -12.57 0.95 -13.80
C LYS A 323 -11.29 0.55 -14.49
N VAL A 324 -10.48 1.53 -14.82
CA VAL A 324 -9.16 1.31 -15.45
C VAL A 324 -8.16 0.75 -14.44
N VAL A 325 -8.19 1.25 -13.19
CA VAL A 325 -7.43 0.76 -12.02
C VAL A 325 -8.43 0.50 -10.90
N ARG A 326 -8.38 -0.69 -10.31
CA ARG A 326 -9.33 -1.09 -9.25
C ARG A 326 -8.83 -0.72 -7.86
N HIS A 327 -7.53 -0.86 -7.64
CA HIS A 327 -6.92 -0.64 -6.34
C HIS A 327 -5.40 -0.47 -6.52
N ILE A 328 -4.70 0.12 -5.53
CA ILE A 328 -3.25 0.29 -5.54
C ILE A 328 -2.66 -0.08 -4.18
N ILE A 329 -1.61 -0.91 -4.19
CA ILE A 329 -0.82 -1.24 -2.99
C ILE A 329 0.45 -0.38 -2.98
N PHE A 330 0.72 0.27 -1.85
CA PHE A 330 1.97 0.97 -1.56
C PHE A 330 2.80 0.12 -0.61
N ILE A 331 4.02 -0.21 -1.00
CA ILE A 331 5.00 -0.97 -0.19
C ILE A 331 6.19 -0.06 0.08
N GLU A 332 6.38 0.34 1.33
CA GLU A 332 7.54 1.13 1.76
C GLU A 332 8.67 0.24 2.30
N GLU A 333 9.91 0.78 2.24
CA GLU A 333 11.13 0.10 2.69
C GLU A 333 11.19 -1.36 2.22
N ALA A 334 10.92 -1.55 0.93
CA ALA A 334 10.71 -2.87 0.33
C ALA A 334 11.95 -3.78 0.42
N HIS A 335 13.16 -3.24 0.67
CA HIS A 335 14.38 -4.01 0.94
C HIS A 335 14.27 -4.93 2.17
N ASN A 336 13.30 -4.68 3.06
CA ASN A 336 13.01 -5.58 4.19
C ASN A 336 12.44 -6.92 3.70
N LEU A 337 11.71 -6.90 2.58
CA LEU A 337 11.02 -8.06 2.00
C LEU A 337 11.73 -8.59 0.75
N ILE A 338 12.34 -7.72 -0.05
CA ILE A 338 12.86 -8.01 -1.38
C ILE A 338 14.37 -7.80 -1.38
N ALA A 339 15.14 -8.83 -1.72
CA ALA A 339 16.61 -8.75 -1.78
C ALA A 339 17.15 -9.33 -3.10
N PRO A 340 18.30 -8.83 -3.59
CA PRO A 340 18.99 -9.41 -4.75
C PRO A 340 19.55 -10.80 -4.42
N GLU A 341 19.47 -11.73 -5.37
CA GLU A 341 20.00 -13.11 -5.21
C GLU A 341 21.48 -13.14 -4.82
N ALA A 342 22.28 -12.21 -5.33
CA ALA A 342 23.72 -12.15 -5.07
C ALA A 342 24.08 -11.92 -3.60
N GLN A 343 23.19 -11.35 -2.78
CA GLN A 343 23.42 -11.15 -1.35
C GLN A 343 23.18 -12.41 -0.51
N VAL A 344 22.70 -13.49 -1.13
CA VAL A 344 22.17 -14.68 -0.45
C VAL A 344 23.06 -15.91 -0.63
N ALA A 345 24.16 -15.81 -1.35
CA ALA A 345 25.05 -16.92 -1.69
C ALA A 345 25.96 -17.39 -0.54
N SER A 346 25.39 -17.75 0.61
CA SER A 346 26.07 -18.59 1.61
C SER A 346 25.16 -19.77 1.95
N GLY A 347 25.48 -20.92 1.33
CA GLY A 347 24.71 -22.13 1.32
C GLY A 347 24.25 -22.62 2.69
N GLN A 348 23.09 -23.21 2.68
CA GLN A 348 22.42 -24.12 3.61
C GLN A 348 21.20 -23.60 4.35
N ASP A 349 20.95 -22.27 4.49
CA ASP A 349 19.74 -21.79 5.13
C ASP A 349 18.73 -21.26 4.11
N SER A 350 17.48 -21.74 4.20
CA SER A 350 16.37 -21.17 3.45
C SER A 350 16.22 -19.69 3.79
N ASN A 351 16.62 -18.80 2.88
CA ASN A 351 16.47 -17.37 3.10
C ASN A 351 15.05 -16.95 2.68
N PRO A 352 14.20 -16.46 3.62
CA PRO A 352 12.83 -16.08 3.32
C PRO A 352 12.77 -14.94 2.30
N LYS A 353 13.77 -14.04 2.25
CA LYS A 353 13.79 -12.93 1.27
C LYS A 353 13.87 -13.42 -0.17
N ILE A 354 14.47 -14.60 -0.45
CA ILE A 354 14.46 -15.18 -1.81
C ILE A 354 13.04 -15.61 -2.18
N ALA A 355 12.37 -16.35 -1.28
CA ALA A 355 11.01 -16.83 -1.50
C ALA A 355 10.05 -15.64 -1.64
N ALA A 356 10.16 -14.63 -0.76
CA ALA A 356 9.39 -13.40 -0.83
C ALA A 356 9.63 -12.64 -2.14
N THR A 357 10.90 -12.48 -2.56
CA THR A 357 11.26 -11.82 -3.83
C THR A 357 10.63 -12.54 -5.02
N ALA A 358 10.79 -13.87 -5.11
CA ALA A 358 10.19 -14.66 -6.17
C ALA A 358 8.65 -14.54 -6.18
N TYR A 359 8.04 -14.53 -5.00
CA TYR A 359 6.60 -14.34 -4.85
C TYR A 359 6.15 -12.96 -5.35
N ILE A 360 6.83 -11.87 -4.94
CA ILE A 360 6.50 -10.49 -5.35
C ILE A 360 6.71 -10.31 -6.86
N VAL A 361 7.81 -10.79 -7.43
CA VAL A 361 8.07 -10.71 -8.88
C VAL A 361 6.95 -11.38 -9.67
N LYS A 362 6.52 -12.57 -9.23
CA LYS A 362 5.40 -13.29 -9.85
C LYS A 362 4.09 -12.52 -9.69
N MET A 363 3.84 -11.97 -8.51
CA MET A 363 2.64 -11.19 -8.21
C MET A 363 2.55 -9.95 -9.10
N LEU A 364 3.63 -9.18 -9.28
CA LEU A 364 3.66 -8.02 -10.18
C LEU A 364 3.18 -8.37 -11.59
N ALA A 365 3.59 -9.53 -12.13
CA ALA A 365 3.14 -9.96 -13.45
C ALA A 365 1.64 -10.32 -13.47
N GLU A 366 1.15 -10.99 -12.42
CA GLU A 366 -0.23 -11.50 -12.35
C GLU A 366 -1.25 -10.38 -12.11
N VAL A 367 -0.98 -9.46 -11.15
CA VAL A 367 -1.97 -8.47 -10.70
C VAL A 367 -2.20 -7.35 -11.73
N ARG A 368 -1.26 -7.13 -12.65
CA ARG A 368 -1.43 -6.22 -13.79
C ARG A 368 -2.68 -6.55 -14.60
N ALA A 369 -2.92 -7.84 -14.87
CA ALA A 369 -4.11 -8.31 -15.58
C ALA A 369 -5.40 -8.12 -14.78
N LEU A 370 -5.29 -8.04 -13.44
CA LEU A 370 -6.39 -7.81 -12.52
C LEU A 370 -6.66 -6.30 -12.28
N ARG A 371 -5.93 -5.41 -12.97
CA ARG A 371 -6.01 -3.94 -12.84
C ARG A 371 -5.60 -3.43 -11.45
N GLU A 372 -4.70 -4.14 -10.81
CA GLU A 372 -4.06 -3.76 -9.56
C GLU A 372 -2.73 -3.06 -9.83
N GLY A 373 -2.51 -1.93 -9.17
CA GLY A 373 -1.24 -1.24 -9.17
C GLY A 373 -0.41 -1.56 -7.93
N ILE A 374 0.91 -1.63 -8.06
CA ILE A 374 1.82 -1.71 -6.91
C ILE A 374 2.83 -0.58 -7.04
N ILE A 375 2.93 0.25 -6.00
CA ILE A 375 3.92 1.32 -5.88
C ILE A 375 4.92 0.89 -4.82
N ILE A 376 6.16 0.67 -5.23
CA ILE A 376 7.26 0.22 -4.39
C ILE A 376 8.16 1.42 -4.10
N ALA A 377 8.39 1.71 -2.82
CA ALA A 377 9.30 2.76 -2.40
C ALA A 377 10.49 2.20 -1.65
N ASP A 378 11.70 2.68 -1.99
CA ASP A 378 12.92 2.28 -1.31
C ASP A 378 13.97 3.40 -1.27
N GLN A 379 14.97 3.25 -0.42
CA GLN A 379 16.08 4.20 -0.31
C GLN A 379 17.25 3.83 -1.22
N LEU A 380 17.52 2.54 -1.39
CA LEU A 380 18.70 1.99 -2.05
C LEU A 380 18.29 1.04 -3.19
N PRO A 381 18.24 1.50 -4.44
CA PRO A 381 17.96 0.65 -5.59
C PRO A 381 18.84 -0.61 -5.68
N THR A 382 20.12 -0.52 -5.29
CA THR A 382 21.05 -1.66 -5.29
C THR A 382 20.74 -2.72 -4.23
N ALA A 383 19.96 -2.39 -3.20
CA ALA A 383 19.47 -3.35 -2.20
C ALA A 383 18.24 -4.14 -2.68
N MET A 384 17.65 -3.75 -3.81
CA MET A 384 16.46 -4.37 -4.39
C MET A 384 16.81 -5.38 -5.47
N ALA A 385 15.99 -6.42 -5.61
CA ALA A 385 16.11 -7.33 -6.73
C ALA A 385 15.88 -6.60 -8.07
N PRO A 386 16.82 -6.67 -9.03
CA PRO A 386 16.71 -5.96 -10.30
C PRO A 386 15.44 -6.31 -11.09
N GLU A 387 14.91 -7.53 -10.92
CA GLU A 387 13.69 -8.01 -11.55
C GLU A 387 12.48 -7.19 -11.12
N VAL A 388 12.41 -6.77 -9.86
CA VAL A 388 11.33 -5.93 -9.34
C VAL A 388 11.38 -4.56 -9.99
N ILE A 389 12.57 -3.93 -10.06
CA ILE A 389 12.74 -2.63 -10.70
C ILE A 389 12.39 -2.68 -12.20
N LYS A 390 12.79 -3.76 -12.90
CA LYS A 390 12.50 -3.93 -14.34
C LYS A 390 11.01 -4.13 -14.61
N ASN A 391 10.27 -4.75 -13.69
CA ASN A 391 8.84 -5.00 -13.82
C ASN A 391 7.96 -3.79 -13.49
N THR A 392 8.54 -2.69 -13.00
CA THR A 392 7.82 -1.43 -12.79
C THR A 392 7.95 -0.52 -14.01
N ASN A 393 6.84 0.05 -14.46
CA ASN A 393 6.81 0.94 -15.63
C ASN A 393 7.12 2.40 -15.26
N ILE A 394 6.47 2.88 -14.21
CA ILE A 394 6.69 4.24 -13.70
C ILE A 394 7.92 4.21 -12.82
N LYS A 395 8.88 5.08 -13.09
CA LYS A 395 10.06 5.27 -12.25
C LYS A 395 10.19 6.73 -11.87
N LEU A 396 10.32 6.99 -10.57
CA LEU A 396 10.48 8.32 -10.02
C LEU A 396 11.66 8.32 -9.06
N ILE A 397 12.70 9.06 -9.42
CA ILE A 397 13.98 9.08 -8.71
C ILE A 397 14.17 10.44 -8.07
N HIS A 398 14.14 10.48 -6.76
CA HIS A 398 14.61 11.60 -5.97
C HIS A 398 16.14 11.58 -5.86
N ARG A 399 16.70 12.46 -5.04
CA ARG A 399 18.15 12.52 -4.86
C ARG A 399 18.75 11.16 -4.49
N LEU A 400 19.74 10.72 -5.27
CA LEU A 400 20.58 9.55 -5.03
C LEU A 400 22.04 9.96 -5.10
N THR A 401 22.80 9.73 -4.02
CA THR A 401 24.21 10.13 -3.93
C THR A 401 25.16 9.06 -4.46
N SER A 402 24.80 7.77 -4.33
CA SER A 402 25.60 6.64 -4.83
C SER A 402 25.61 6.60 -6.36
N ILE A 403 26.78 6.40 -6.94
CA ILE A 403 26.96 6.22 -8.39
C ILE A 403 26.30 4.93 -8.85
N ASP A 404 26.50 3.83 -8.09
CA ASP A 404 25.98 2.52 -8.43
C ASP A 404 24.45 2.52 -8.46
N ASP A 405 23.81 3.15 -7.47
CA ASP A 405 22.34 3.30 -7.42
C ASP A 405 21.84 4.09 -8.63
N ARG A 406 22.49 5.22 -8.97
CA ARG A 406 22.10 6.03 -10.12
C ARG A 406 22.27 5.30 -11.45
N GLN A 407 23.36 4.54 -11.61
CA GLN A 407 23.60 3.75 -12.82
C GLN A 407 22.60 2.61 -12.96
N LEU A 408 22.34 1.88 -11.88
CA LEU A 408 21.37 0.77 -11.89
C LEU A 408 19.99 1.27 -12.36
N ILE A 409 19.46 2.28 -11.68
CA ILE A 409 18.11 2.77 -11.99
C ILE A 409 18.08 3.53 -13.32
N GLY A 410 19.11 4.32 -13.62
CA GLY A 410 19.21 5.09 -14.86
C GLY A 410 19.20 4.23 -16.11
N SER A 411 19.85 3.06 -16.06
CA SER A 411 19.85 2.09 -17.15
C SER A 411 18.43 1.57 -17.48
N THR A 412 17.54 1.52 -16.47
CA THR A 412 16.15 1.07 -16.66
C THR A 412 15.22 2.16 -17.18
N MET A 413 15.67 3.43 -17.21
CA MET A 413 14.90 4.61 -17.61
C MET A 413 15.40 5.22 -18.93
N SER A 414 16.54 4.76 -19.48
CA SER A 414 17.26 5.42 -20.57
C SER A 414 17.66 6.86 -20.23
N ALA A 415 18.04 7.09 -18.96
CA ALA A 415 18.52 8.39 -18.50
C ALA A 415 19.92 8.68 -19.05
N SER A 416 20.19 9.94 -19.43
CA SER A 416 21.51 10.37 -19.86
C SER A 416 22.47 10.51 -18.66
N GLY A 417 23.79 10.44 -18.92
CA GLY A 417 24.81 10.67 -17.88
C GLY A 417 24.63 12.00 -17.15
N ILE A 418 24.30 13.08 -17.87
CA ILE A 418 24.04 14.41 -17.32
C ILE A 418 22.84 14.38 -16.36
N GLN A 419 21.75 13.72 -16.74
CA GLN A 419 20.58 13.59 -15.86
C GLN A 419 20.94 12.84 -14.58
N LEU A 420 21.75 11.78 -14.67
CA LEU A 420 22.20 11.00 -13.49
C LEU A 420 23.13 11.82 -12.58
N GLU A 421 23.92 12.73 -13.11
CA GLU A 421 24.70 13.68 -12.30
C GLU A 421 23.80 14.68 -11.59
N HIS A 422 22.76 15.19 -12.26
CA HIS A 422 21.78 16.10 -11.64
C HIS A 422 21.01 15.42 -10.50
N VAL A 423 20.65 14.15 -10.63
CA VAL A 423 20.00 13.38 -9.55
C VAL A 423 20.79 13.41 -8.24
N ALA A 424 22.13 13.48 -8.30
CA ALA A 424 22.98 13.54 -7.09
C ALA A 424 22.77 14.83 -6.26
N VAL A 425 22.36 15.91 -6.91
CA VAL A 425 22.28 17.25 -6.32
C VAL A 425 20.84 17.78 -6.21
N TYR A 426 19.84 16.95 -6.49
CA TYR A 426 18.43 17.34 -6.35
C TYR A 426 18.11 17.85 -4.96
N ARG A 427 17.27 18.87 -4.90
CA ARG A 427 16.67 19.38 -3.67
C ARG A 427 15.50 18.49 -3.24
N PRO A 428 15.10 18.53 -1.97
CA PRO A 428 13.90 17.84 -1.53
C PRO A 428 12.69 18.16 -2.43
N GLY A 429 12.00 17.12 -2.87
CA GLY A 429 10.84 17.23 -3.77
C GLY A 429 11.18 17.30 -5.26
N GLU A 430 12.44 17.50 -5.66
CA GLU A 430 12.86 17.35 -7.06
C GLU A 430 13.02 15.86 -7.41
N ALA A 431 12.64 15.50 -8.62
CA ALA A 431 12.70 14.12 -9.09
C ALA A 431 12.90 14.01 -10.60
N LEU A 432 13.51 12.91 -11.04
CA LEU A 432 13.57 12.47 -12.42
C LEU A 432 12.49 11.40 -12.63
N MET A 433 11.63 11.58 -13.63
CA MET A 433 10.52 10.69 -13.90
C MET A 433 10.59 10.07 -15.29
N SER A 434 10.22 8.79 -15.36
CA SER A 434 10.02 8.07 -16.61
C SER A 434 8.81 7.15 -16.50
N TYR A 435 8.07 7.00 -17.59
CA TYR A 435 7.00 6.02 -17.76
C TYR A 435 6.83 5.67 -19.25
N GLU A 436 6.10 4.62 -19.55
CA GLU A 436 5.89 4.15 -20.91
C GLU A 436 5.21 5.22 -21.78
N GLY A 437 5.73 5.42 -22.98
CA GLY A 437 5.28 6.45 -23.92
C GLY A 437 6.15 7.71 -23.90
N LEU A 438 7.03 7.89 -22.91
CA LEU A 438 8.03 8.94 -22.92
C LEU A 438 9.26 8.51 -23.70
N GLN A 439 9.77 9.39 -24.54
CA GLN A 439 11.03 9.15 -25.26
C GLN A 439 12.26 9.25 -24.34
N ARG A 440 12.19 10.14 -23.34
CA ARG A 440 13.25 10.40 -22.36
C ARG A 440 12.65 10.74 -21.00
N PRO A 441 13.37 10.45 -19.90
CA PRO A 441 13.01 10.94 -18.59
C PRO A 441 12.99 12.47 -18.55
N PHE A 442 12.12 13.04 -17.72
CA PHE A 442 12.04 14.48 -17.49
C PHE A 442 12.12 14.81 -15.99
N GLU A 443 12.63 15.99 -15.71
CA GLU A 443 12.77 16.51 -14.35
C GLU A 443 11.51 17.27 -13.94
N LEU A 444 11.05 17.04 -12.70
CA LEU A 444 9.92 17.74 -12.11
C LEU A 444 10.14 17.99 -10.63
N ARG A 445 9.41 18.97 -10.11
CA ARG A 445 9.23 19.19 -8.69
C ARG A 445 7.86 18.69 -8.29
N ILE A 446 7.82 17.70 -7.42
CA ILE A 446 6.57 17.13 -6.92
C ILE A 446 5.84 18.18 -6.08
N GLN A 447 4.52 18.18 -6.20
CA GLN A 447 3.66 19.02 -5.39
C GLN A 447 3.87 18.71 -3.90
N GLU A 448 4.17 19.74 -3.13
CA GLU A 448 4.28 19.61 -1.69
C GLU A 448 2.90 19.38 -1.07
N GLN A 449 2.77 18.32 -0.30
CA GLN A 449 1.62 18.13 0.57
C GLN A 449 1.84 19.00 1.79
N LYS A 450 1.02 20.04 1.92
CA LYS A 450 1.08 20.91 3.11
C LYS A 450 0.53 20.14 4.30
N GLY A 451 1.39 19.85 5.25
CA GLY A 451 0.96 19.32 6.54
C GLY A 451 0.03 20.30 7.24
N HIS A 452 -1.07 19.81 7.76
CA HIS A 452 -2.02 20.60 8.56
C HIS A 452 -1.58 20.76 10.02
N GLY A 453 -0.34 20.38 10.35
CA GLY A 453 0.22 20.48 11.69
C GLY A 453 1.71 20.27 11.71
N SER A 454 2.38 20.67 12.78
CA SER A 454 3.82 20.52 12.96
C SER A 454 4.26 19.11 13.37
N GLU A 455 3.35 18.27 13.87
CA GLU A 455 3.64 16.93 14.38
C GLU A 455 2.61 15.91 13.90
N THR A 456 3.08 14.69 13.66
CA THR A 456 2.23 13.54 13.34
C THR A 456 1.31 13.23 14.52
N PRO A 457 0.00 12.94 14.31
CA PRO A 457 -0.92 12.63 15.41
C PRO A 457 -0.42 11.44 16.25
N ASN A 458 -0.46 11.59 17.58
CA ASN A 458 -0.23 10.46 18.49
C ASN A 458 -1.42 9.47 18.46
N ASP A 459 -1.32 8.33 19.15
CA ASP A 459 -2.34 7.28 19.09
C ASP A 459 -3.72 7.73 19.58
N ASP A 460 -3.77 8.60 20.61
CA ASP A 460 -5.03 9.13 21.15
C ASP A 460 -5.66 10.15 20.21
N GLU A 461 -4.87 11.08 19.70
CA GLU A 461 -5.31 12.07 18.71
C GLU A 461 -5.78 11.39 17.42
N LEU A 462 -5.02 10.43 16.93
CA LEU A 462 -5.37 9.66 15.74
C LEU A 462 -6.73 8.97 15.92
N TYR A 463 -6.93 8.28 17.04
CA TYR A 463 -8.19 7.60 17.31
C TYR A 463 -9.37 8.56 17.32
N ASP A 464 -9.22 9.72 17.97
CA ASP A 464 -10.26 10.75 18.02
C ASP A 464 -10.54 11.32 16.62
N ILE A 465 -9.52 11.58 15.80
CA ILE A 465 -9.69 12.00 14.40
C ILE A 465 -10.41 10.92 13.58
N MET A 466 -10.00 9.66 13.71
CA MET A 466 -10.54 8.54 12.96
C MET A 466 -12.02 8.28 13.30
N LEU A 467 -12.45 8.50 14.54
CA LEU A 467 -13.87 8.39 14.92
C LEU A 467 -14.79 9.39 14.19
N HIS A 468 -14.23 10.47 13.65
CA HIS A 468 -14.96 11.41 12.81
C HIS A 468 -15.03 10.98 11.33
N LYS A 469 -14.26 9.93 10.92
CA LYS A 469 -14.32 9.35 9.58
C LYS A 469 -15.46 8.31 9.51
N PRO A 470 -16.44 8.44 8.60
CA PRO A 470 -17.61 7.58 8.56
C PRO A 470 -17.29 6.08 8.46
N ALA A 471 -16.32 5.72 7.59
CA ALA A 471 -15.94 4.32 7.40
C ALA A 471 -15.33 3.71 8.67
N PHE A 472 -14.39 4.43 9.30
CA PHE A 472 -13.78 3.96 10.55
C PHE A 472 -14.80 3.86 11.68
N PHE A 473 -15.71 4.82 11.79
CA PHE A 473 -16.76 4.78 12.81
C PHE A 473 -17.66 3.54 12.67
N GLN A 474 -18.08 3.21 11.45
CA GLN A 474 -18.86 2.00 11.18
C GLN A 474 -18.08 0.72 11.53
N LEU A 475 -16.80 0.69 11.17
CA LEU A 475 -15.91 -0.43 11.50
C LEU A 475 -15.76 -0.60 13.01
N ALA A 476 -15.52 0.49 13.74
CA ALA A 476 -15.38 0.47 15.20
C ALA A 476 -16.66 -0.05 15.89
N GLN A 477 -17.84 0.34 15.40
CA GLN A 477 -19.10 -0.19 15.90
C GLN A 477 -19.28 -1.68 15.64
N LYS A 478 -18.88 -2.16 14.46
CA LYS A 478 -18.94 -3.59 14.10
C LYS A 478 -18.05 -4.42 15.02
N GLU A 479 -16.82 -3.99 15.24
CA GLU A 479 -15.84 -4.64 16.12
C GLU A 479 -16.30 -4.67 17.59
N GLU A 480 -16.89 -3.60 18.07
CA GLU A 480 -17.44 -3.52 19.41
C GLU A 480 -18.55 -4.56 19.62
N ASN A 481 -19.46 -4.68 18.66
CA ASN A 481 -20.52 -5.68 18.66
C ASN A 481 -19.93 -7.11 18.64
N LEU A 482 -18.89 -7.37 17.84
CA LEU A 482 -18.21 -8.68 17.80
C LEU A 482 -17.55 -9.02 19.13
N ARG A 483 -16.89 -8.07 19.78
CA ARG A 483 -16.26 -8.26 21.12
C ARG A 483 -17.28 -8.64 22.19
N VAL A 484 -18.48 -8.09 22.12
CA VAL A 484 -19.57 -8.44 23.05
C VAL A 484 -20.01 -9.91 22.88
N TRP A 485 -20.00 -10.44 21.67
CA TRP A 485 -20.39 -11.83 21.39
C TRP A 485 -19.30 -12.84 21.70
N ASP A 486 -18.01 -12.50 21.47
CA ASP A 486 -16.90 -13.42 21.68
C ASP A 486 -16.49 -13.59 23.15
N TYR A 487 -16.91 -12.69 24.06
CA TYR A 487 -16.59 -12.72 25.49
C TYR A 487 -17.80 -12.60 26.42
N PRO A 488 -18.71 -13.58 26.42
CA PRO A 488 -19.95 -13.48 27.21
C PRO A 488 -19.73 -13.48 28.75
N ASN A 489 -18.50 -13.76 29.24
CA ASN A 489 -18.22 -13.97 30.68
C ASN A 489 -17.18 -13.01 31.31
N LYS A 490 -16.67 -12.01 30.61
CA LYS A 490 -15.83 -11.00 31.26
C LYS A 490 -16.72 -9.89 31.81
N HIS A 491 -16.77 -9.77 33.13
CA HIS A 491 -17.36 -8.64 33.83
C HIS A 491 -16.76 -7.33 33.29
N PHE A 492 -17.57 -6.55 32.61
CA PHE A 492 -17.23 -5.20 32.20
C PHE A 492 -17.11 -4.31 33.45
N ALA A 493 -15.92 -4.16 33.97
CA ALA A 493 -15.62 -3.15 34.95
C ALA A 493 -15.49 -1.80 34.26
N THR A 494 -16.56 -0.99 34.38
CA THR A 494 -16.55 0.47 34.27
C THR A 494 -15.59 1.12 33.28
N GLN A 495 -15.83 1.01 31.98
CA GLN A 495 -15.32 1.96 31.00
C GLN A 495 -16.43 2.97 30.64
N LYS A 496 -16.10 4.27 30.73
CA LYS A 496 -17.01 5.37 30.35
C LYS A 496 -17.13 5.40 28.83
N TRP A 497 -18.26 4.98 28.31
CA TRP A 497 -18.58 5.04 26.89
C TRP A 497 -19.09 6.42 26.50
N ARG A 498 -18.63 6.94 25.38
CA ARG A 498 -19.19 8.13 24.72
C ARG A 498 -20.05 7.66 23.54
N LEU A 499 -21.35 7.82 23.63
CA LEU A 499 -22.28 7.51 22.55
C LEU A 499 -22.47 8.75 21.67
N TYR A 500 -22.18 8.64 20.38
CA TYR A 500 -22.49 9.68 19.40
C TYR A 500 -23.80 9.31 18.68
N ILE A 501 -24.88 10.04 18.95
CA ILE A 501 -26.13 9.85 18.24
C ILE A 501 -26.20 10.89 17.10
N ARG A 502 -26.19 10.40 15.86
CA ARG A 502 -26.49 11.22 14.69
C ARG A 502 -27.98 11.13 14.40
N THR A 503 -28.72 12.22 14.55
CA THR A 503 -30.10 12.32 14.06
C THR A 503 -30.07 12.61 12.56
N PRO A 504 -30.73 11.84 11.71
CA PRO A 504 -30.90 12.20 10.30
C PRO A 504 -31.94 13.33 10.20
N CYS A 505 -31.63 14.34 9.42
CA CYS A 505 -32.47 15.46 9.02
C CYS A 505 -32.40 16.72 9.93
N LEU A 506 -31.47 17.60 9.59
CA LEU A 506 -31.65 19.07 9.47
C LEU A 506 -30.32 19.71 9.05
N PRO A 507 -30.30 20.80 8.26
CA PRO A 507 -29.08 21.33 7.62
C PRO A 507 -28.24 22.23 8.53
N GLN A 508 -28.23 22.00 9.82
CA GLN A 508 -27.28 22.58 10.77
C GLN A 508 -26.84 21.51 11.76
N GLN A 509 -25.53 21.29 11.81
CA GLN A 509 -24.89 20.28 12.64
C GLN A 509 -25.09 20.60 14.13
N CYS A 510 -26.03 19.94 14.78
CA CYS A 510 -26.08 19.86 16.23
C CYS A 510 -25.46 18.55 16.69
N VAL A 511 -24.26 18.60 17.23
CA VAL A 511 -23.64 17.47 17.94
C VAL A 511 -24.09 17.54 19.40
N LEU A 512 -24.94 16.61 19.82
CA LEU A 512 -25.35 16.50 21.22
C LEU A 512 -24.39 15.57 21.95
N PHE A 513 -23.61 16.11 22.87
CA PHE A 513 -22.79 15.33 23.82
C PHE A 513 -23.66 14.83 24.98
N VAL A 514 -23.86 13.53 25.10
CA VAL A 514 -24.43 12.94 26.31
C VAL A 514 -23.29 12.43 27.19
N ARG A 515 -22.96 13.19 28.25
CA ARG A 515 -22.08 12.71 29.32
C ARG A 515 -22.87 11.85 30.29
N SER A 516 -22.47 10.57 30.41
CA SER A 516 -22.91 9.59 31.40
C SER A 516 -24.39 9.17 31.37
N LEU A 517 -24.67 8.03 30.73
CA LEU A 517 -25.84 7.22 31.04
C LEU A 517 -25.42 6.09 32.00
N LYS A 518 -26.05 6.04 33.17
CA LYS A 518 -26.03 4.83 34.04
C LYS A 518 -26.85 3.75 33.34
N PHE A 519 -26.29 2.56 33.26
CA PHE A 519 -26.91 1.37 32.67
C PHE A 519 -28.31 1.14 33.26
N LEU A 520 -29.34 1.12 32.40
CA LEU A 520 -30.62 0.48 32.67
C LEU A 520 -30.51 -0.98 32.17
N ASP A 521 -30.78 -1.92 33.08
CA ASP A 521 -30.77 -3.36 32.82
C ASP A 521 -31.89 -3.70 31.82
N TRP A 522 -31.58 -3.76 30.55
CA TRP A 522 -32.51 -3.97 29.43
C TRP A 522 -33.15 -5.36 29.42
N ARG A 523 -32.70 -6.29 30.29
CA ARG A 523 -33.28 -7.64 30.40
C ARG A 523 -34.61 -7.68 31.10
N LYS A 524 -35.09 -6.57 31.65
CA LYS A 524 -36.32 -6.51 32.45
C LYS A 524 -37.46 -5.66 31.84
N THR A 525 -37.27 -5.06 30.67
CA THR A 525 -38.30 -4.22 30.05
C THR A 525 -38.78 -4.80 28.71
N PRO A 526 -40.08 -5.12 28.52
CA PRO A 526 -40.58 -5.53 27.20
C PRO A 526 -40.55 -4.33 26.26
N CYS A 527 -40.15 -4.61 25.00
CA CYS A 527 -40.13 -3.63 23.91
C CYS A 527 -41.54 -3.03 23.72
N GLN A 528 -41.72 -1.77 24.12
CA GLN A 528 -42.76 -0.92 23.62
C GLN A 528 -42.17 0.20 22.75
N PRO A 529 -42.85 0.57 21.65
CA PRO A 529 -42.38 1.66 20.80
C PRO A 529 -42.39 2.97 21.60
N TRP A 530 -41.24 3.65 21.59
CA TRP A 530 -41.00 4.85 22.35
C TRP A 530 -41.66 6.06 21.69
N ASN A 531 -42.78 6.54 22.29
CA ASN A 531 -43.43 7.80 21.99
C ASN A 531 -43.15 8.77 23.17
N GLY A 532 -41.99 9.34 23.26
CA GLY A 532 -41.70 10.21 24.39
C GLY A 532 -40.76 11.35 24.08
N SER A 533 -41.19 12.55 24.40
CA SER A 533 -40.37 13.75 24.41
C SER A 533 -39.43 13.73 25.63
N VAL A 534 -38.12 13.90 25.41
CA VAL A 534 -37.12 14.08 26.47
C VAL A 534 -37.19 15.52 26.98
N LYS A 535 -37.59 15.73 28.21
CA LYS A 535 -37.40 17.01 28.92
C LYS A 535 -35.97 17.05 29.49
N ILE A 536 -35.14 17.91 28.95
CA ILE A 536 -33.81 18.22 29.49
C ILE A 536 -33.98 19.27 30.58
N LYS A 537 -33.55 18.92 31.78
CA LYS A 537 -33.28 19.93 32.85
C LYS A 537 -31.79 20.30 32.80
N SER A 538 -31.52 21.60 32.75
CA SER A 538 -30.23 22.24 32.76
C SER A 538 -29.34 21.85 33.94
#